data_0df02a14c21b53af18be60d9266bd9a2
#
_entry.id   0df02a14c21b53af18be60d9266bd9a2
#
_cell.length_a   1.000
_cell.length_b   1.000
_cell.length_c   1.000
_cell.angle_alpha   90.00
_cell.angle_beta   90.00
_cell.angle_gamma   90.00
#
_symmetry.space_group_name_H-M   'P 1'
#
loop_
_entity.id
_entity.type
_entity.pdbx_description
1 polymer ?
#
loop_
_entity_poly.entity_id
_entity_poly.type
_entity_poly.pdbx_seq_one_letter_code
_entity_poly.pdbx_strand_id
1 'polypeptide(L)'
;MNLVDRFLHYVSFDTQSDELTHMTPSTPGQMIFAQELEKELRKIGMTEVSLDENGYLMATLPPNTSKNIPVIGFIAHLDTSPDLSGRHVTPRIIKNYDGNDIPLCPEENIILRTKDFPEVKKYIGQDLIVTNGKTLLGADDKAGIAEIISAMEYLIQHPEIKHGKIRVAFTPDEEIGQGPHKFDVKKFGAEWAYTLDGGEIGELEYENFNAAIAKILFKGRNVHPGYAKHKMINSLRIANQYAIMLPRWETPEHTEGYEGFYHLISCEGTVEQTTLTY
;
A
#
# COMPACT_ATOMS: atom_id res chain seq x y z
N MET A 1 -9.17 20.14 11.02
CA MET A 1 -8.18 20.36 9.90
C MET A 1 -8.91 20.04 8.60
N ASN A 2 -8.66 20.73 7.47
CA ASN A 2 -9.27 20.28 6.21
C ASN A 2 -8.58 19.02 5.68
N LEU A 3 -9.22 18.30 4.77
CA LEU A 3 -8.76 17.03 4.22
C LEU A 3 -7.37 17.13 3.57
N VAL A 4 -7.15 18.16 2.74
CA VAL A 4 -5.88 18.34 2.02
C VAL A 4 -4.73 18.63 2.98
N ASP A 5 -4.94 19.55 3.94
CA ASP A 5 -3.90 19.86 4.94
C ASP A 5 -3.56 18.65 5.81
N ARG A 6 -4.58 17.82 6.14
CA ARG A 6 -4.40 16.55 6.86
C ARG A 6 -3.55 15.59 6.07
N PHE A 7 -3.88 15.38 4.81
CA PHE A 7 -3.10 14.53 3.91
C PHE A 7 -1.65 15.02 3.78
N LEU A 8 -1.45 16.31 3.51
CA LEU A 8 -0.10 16.89 3.39
C LEU A 8 0.72 16.77 4.68
N HIS A 9 0.07 16.80 5.83
CA HIS A 9 0.74 16.52 7.11
C HIS A 9 1.13 15.04 7.21
N TYR A 10 0.25 14.12 6.84
CA TYR A 10 0.51 12.68 6.96
C TYR A 10 1.63 12.19 6.04
N VAL A 11 1.72 12.69 4.81
CA VAL A 11 2.79 12.29 3.89
C VAL A 11 4.18 12.77 4.31
N SER A 12 4.28 13.64 5.32
CA SER A 12 5.56 14.04 5.89
C SER A 12 6.21 12.98 6.77
N PHE A 13 5.44 11.97 7.21
CA PHE A 13 5.96 10.85 8.00
C PHE A 13 6.58 9.79 7.09
N ASP A 14 7.79 9.36 7.41
CA ASP A 14 8.43 8.20 6.76
C ASP A 14 7.91 6.93 7.42
N THR A 15 7.08 6.19 6.68
CA THR A 15 6.42 4.97 7.17
C THR A 15 6.69 3.77 6.27
N GLN A 16 7.73 3.83 5.44
CA GLN A 16 8.10 2.73 4.55
C GLN A 16 8.25 1.43 5.34
N SER A 17 7.59 0.36 4.87
CA SER A 17 7.73 -1.00 5.43
C SER A 17 9.04 -1.65 5.02
N ASP A 18 9.44 -2.72 5.74
CA ASP A 18 10.70 -3.44 5.49
C ASP A 18 10.45 -4.95 5.59
N GLU A 19 10.51 -5.64 4.44
CA GLU A 19 10.32 -7.10 4.34
C GLU A 19 11.40 -7.92 5.06
N LEU A 20 12.56 -7.34 5.36
CA LEU A 20 13.69 -8.04 5.95
C LEU A 20 13.61 -8.14 7.47
N THR A 21 12.73 -7.37 8.08
CA THR A 21 12.51 -7.43 9.53
C THR A 21 11.46 -8.49 9.88
N HIS A 22 11.57 -9.08 11.07
CA HIS A 22 10.56 -9.97 11.63
C HIS A 22 9.77 -9.30 12.74
N MET A 23 9.78 -7.97 12.75
CA MET A 23 9.08 -7.14 13.73
C MET A 23 7.73 -6.68 13.18
N THR A 24 6.82 -6.31 14.04
CA THR A 24 5.56 -5.63 13.71
C THR A 24 5.38 -4.45 14.67
N PRO A 25 5.30 -3.20 14.20
CA PRO A 25 5.49 -2.82 12.79
C PRO A 25 6.93 -3.06 12.33
N SER A 26 7.13 -3.27 11.05
CA SER A 26 8.43 -3.58 10.45
C SER A 26 9.42 -2.40 10.56
N THR A 27 8.91 -1.18 10.68
CA THR A 27 9.72 0.04 10.86
C THR A 27 9.19 0.93 11.97
N PRO A 28 10.09 1.63 12.70
CA PRO A 28 9.67 2.54 13.77
C PRO A 28 8.81 3.72 13.31
N GLY A 29 8.94 4.15 12.05
CA GLY A 29 8.19 5.27 11.48
C GLY A 29 6.68 5.05 11.52
N GLN A 30 6.23 3.83 11.32
CA GLN A 30 4.82 3.46 11.40
C GLN A 30 4.26 3.66 12.83
N MET A 31 5.02 3.26 13.86
CA MET A 31 4.61 3.48 15.25
C MET A 31 4.56 4.98 15.60
N ILE A 32 5.53 5.77 15.13
CA ILE A 32 5.55 7.22 15.33
C ILE A 32 4.31 7.86 14.69
N PHE A 33 3.97 7.44 13.48
CA PHE A 33 2.79 7.93 12.78
C PHE A 33 1.49 7.49 13.48
N ALA A 34 1.39 6.23 13.91
CA ALA A 34 0.24 5.73 14.67
C ALA A 34 0.02 6.53 15.97
N GLN A 35 1.09 6.90 16.67
CA GLN A 35 1.02 7.75 17.87
C GLN A 35 0.52 9.18 17.56
N GLU A 36 0.85 9.72 16.41
CA GLU A 36 0.33 11.01 15.98
C GLU A 36 -1.18 10.93 15.68
N LEU A 37 -1.60 9.87 14.96
CA LEU A 37 -3.01 9.63 14.69
C LEU A 37 -3.81 9.35 15.97
N GLU A 38 -3.23 8.65 16.95
CA GLU A 38 -3.86 8.43 18.27
C GLU A 38 -4.20 9.76 18.96
N LYS A 39 -3.25 10.70 18.95
CA LYS A 39 -3.49 12.04 19.52
C LYS A 39 -4.60 12.79 18.77
N GLU A 40 -4.59 12.71 17.44
CA GLU A 40 -5.59 13.38 16.62
C GLU A 40 -6.98 12.77 16.83
N LEU A 41 -7.13 11.45 16.86
CA LEU A 41 -8.39 10.77 17.13
C LEU A 41 -8.98 11.19 18.49
N ARG A 42 -8.14 11.24 19.52
CA ARG A 42 -8.58 11.74 20.86
C ARG A 42 -9.00 13.20 20.80
N LYS A 43 -8.26 14.03 20.09
CA LYS A 43 -8.51 15.46 19.95
C LYS A 43 -9.83 15.77 19.24
N ILE A 44 -10.19 15.01 18.22
CA ILE A 44 -11.46 15.20 17.49
C ILE A 44 -12.67 14.63 18.26
N GLY A 45 -12.45 13.85 19.33
CA GLY A 45 -13.52 13.34 20.20
C GLY A 45 -13.89 11.88 19.96
N MET A 46 -13.07 11.11 19.27
CA MET A 46 -13.25 9.65 19.21
C MET A 46 -13.06 9.02 20.59
N THR A 47 -13.77 7.93 20.82
CA THR A 47 -13.73 7.16 22.07
C THR A 47 -13.04 5.81 21.87
N GLU A 48 -12.76 5.10 22.96
CA GLU A 48 -12.11 3.78 22.94
C GLU A 48 -10.84 3.76 22.07
N VAL A 49 -10.11 4.88 22.02
CA VAL A 49 -8.87 4.99 21.23
C VAL A 49 -7.78 4.16 21.89
N SER A 50 -7.26 3.19 21.17
CA SER A 50 -6.24 2.27 21.65
C SER A 50 -5.21 1.98 20.56
N LEU A 51 -3.94 2.23 20.87
CA LEU A 51 -2.79 1.81 20.09
C LEU A 51 -2.10 0.66 20.83
N ASP A 52 -1.86 -0.45 20.15
CA ASP A 52 -1.15 -1.57 20.75
C ASP A 52 0.36 -1.56 20.41
N GLU A 53 1.09 -2.49 21.01
CA GLU A 53 2.53 -2.64 20.84
C GLU A 53 2.97 -3.03 19.43
N ASN A 54 2.05 -3.57 18.64
CA ASN A 54 2.29 -3.96 17.25
C ASN A 54 1.88 -2.86 16.24
N GLY A 55 1.44 -1.68 16.71
CA GLY A 55 1.09 -0.55 15.85
C GLY A 55 -0.34 -0.53 15.34
N TYR A 56 -1.22 -1.44 15.79
CA TYR A 56 -2.64 -1.38 15.43
C TYR A 56 -3.34 -0.32 16.26
N LEU A 57 -3.84 0.70 15.58
CA LEU A 57 -4.58 1.79 16.19
C LEU A 57 -6.07 1.62 15.89
N MET A 58 -6.89 1.56 16.93
CA MET A 58 -8.34 1.43 16.81
C MET A 58 -9.07 2.53 17.58
N ALA A 59 -10.23 2.94 17.08
CA ALA A 59 -11.09 3.90 17.78
C ALA A 59 -12.57 3.68 17.45
N THR A 60 -13.44 4.31 18.24
CA THR A 60 -14.89 4.25 18.11
C THR A 60 -15.48 5.65 17.96
N LEU A 61 -16.38 5.80 16.99
CA LEU A 61 -17.38 6.85 16.98
C LEU A 61 -18.68 6.26 17.57
N PRO A 62 -19.12 6.72 18.77
CA PRO A 62 -20.34 6.21 19.41
C PRO A 62 -21.57 6.50 18.55
N PRO A 63 -22.62 5.65 18.61
CA PRO A 63 -23.85 5.92 17.89
C PRO A 63 -24.54 7.17 18.43
N ASN A 64 -25.18 7.93 17.57
CA ASN A 64 -25.98 9.11 17.96
C ASN A 64 -27.50 8.88 17.70
N THR A 65 -27.93 7.63 17.61
CA THR A 65 -29.31 7.19 17.47
C THR A 65 -29.64 6.03 18.39
N SER A 66 -30.91 5.90 18.78
CA SER A 66 -31.39 4.76 19.55
C SER A 66 -31.76 3.55 18.66
N LYS A 67 -31.68 3.66 17.36
CA LYS A 67 -31.93 2.54 16.45
C LYS A 67 -30.84 1.48 16.59
N ASN A 68 -31.25 0.21 16.56
CA ASN A 68 -30.31 -0.90 16.46
C ASN A 68 -29.77 -0.94 15.02
N ILE A 69 -28.55 -0.45 14.83
CA ILE A 69 -27.84 -0.39 13.53
C ILE A 69 -26.59 -1.25 13.67
N PRO A 70 -26.29 -2.11 12.69
CA PRO A 70 -25.04 -2.87 12.66
C PRO A 70 -23.81 -1.99 12.85
N VAL A 71 -22.79 -2.53 13.51
CA VAL A 71 -21.51 -1.83 13.67
C VAL A 71 -20.71 -2.00 12.37
N ILE A 72 -20.37 -0.89 11.73
CA ILE A 72 -19.52 -0.89 10.54
C ILE A 72 -18.12 -0.40 10.88
N GLY A 73 -17.13 -0.88 10.12
CA GLY A 73 -15.73 -0.49 10.27
C GLY A 73 -15.19 0.19 9.03
N PHE A 74 -14.18 1.06 9.24
CA PHE A 74 -13.34 1.61 8.19
C PHE A 74 -11.87 1.34 8.55
N ILE A 75 -11.10 0.89 7.58
CA ILE A 75 -9.70 0.48 7.75
C ILE A 75 -8.85 1.15 6.68
N ALA A 76 -7.65 1.56 7.06
CA ALA A 76 -6.60 2.04 6.16
C ALA A 76 -5.24 1.62 6.71
N HIS A 77 -4.20 1.56 5.88
CA HIS A 77 -2.89 1.15 6.37
C HIS A 77 -1.92 2.32 6.58
N LEU A 78 -0.97 2.11 7.51
CA LEU A 78 -0.03 3.13 7.97
C LEU A 78 1.21 3.23 7.09
N ASP A 79 1.65 2.08 6.57
CA ASP A 79 2.90 1.97 5.84
C ASP A 79 2.81 2.45 4.40
N THR A 80 3.95 2.60 3.79
CA THR A 80 4.11 2.83 2.37
C THR A 80 5.03 1.76 1.79
N SER A 81 4.86 1.47 0.51
CA SER A 81 5.59 0.43 -0.21
C SER A 81 7.12 0.53 -0.03
N PRO A 82 7.83 -0.60 0.11
CA PRO A 82 9.28 -0.65 0.10
C PRO A 82 9.92 -0.34 -1.26
N ASP A 83 9.14 -0.28 -2.33
CA ASP A 83 9.65 -0.14 -3.70
C ASP A 83 10.39 1.18 -3.96
N LEU A 84 9.95 2.26 -3.30
CA LEU A 84 10.59 3.56 -3.41
C LEU A 84 10.53 4.31 -2.08
N SER A 85 11.55 5.14 -1.81
CA SER A 85 11.64 5.88 -0.55
C SER A 85 10.42 6.77 -0.28
N GLY A 86 9.94 6.72 0.96
CA GLY A 86 8.95 7.66 1.53
C GLY A 86 9.58 8.78 2.36
N ARG A 87 10.91 8.99 2.28
CA ARG A 87 11.63 9.98 3.08
C ARG A 87 11.65 11.35 2.40
N HIS A 88 11.45 12.39 3.20
CA HIS A 88 11.52 13.79 2.73
C HIS A 88 10.60 14.06 1.53
N VAL A 89 9.40 13.53 1.59
CA VAL A 89 8.37 13.78 0.58
C VAL A 89 8.12 15.29 0.46
N THR A 90 8.22 15.81 -0.75
CA THR A 90 7.99 17.23 -1.08
C THR A 90 6.75 17.36 -1.96
N PRO A 91 5.55 17.34 -1.36
CA PRO A 91 4.31 17.43 -2.12
C PRO A 91 4.11 18.85 -2.65
N ARG A 92 3.51 18.96 -3.84
CA ARG A 92 3.03 20.23 -4.38
C ARG A 92 1.64 20.06 -5.02
N ILE A 93 0.87 21.11 -4.98
CA ILE A 93 -0.48 21.13 -5.57
C ILE A 93 -0.41 21.80 -6.94
N ILE A 94 -0.88 21.09 -7.95
CA ILE A 94 -1.13 21.62 -9.30
C ILE A 94 -2.59 21.99 -9.36
N LYS A 95 -2.87 23.28 -9.52
CA LYS A 95 -4.23 23.79 -9.60
C LYS A 95 -4.78 23.68 -11.01
N ASN A 96 -6.03 23.21 -11.13
CA ASN A 96 -6.77 23.16 -12.37
C ASN A 96 -5.96 22.54 -13.52
N TYR A 97 -5.57 21.26 -13.32
CA TYR A 97 -4.72 20.52 -14.24
C TYR A 97 -5.19 20.63 -15.69
N ASP A 98 -4.30 20.99 -16.61
CA ASP A 98 -4.60 21.31 -17.99
C ASP A 98 -4.50 20.13 -18.98
N GLY A 99 -4.10 18.94 -18.51
CA GLY A 99 -3.94 17.75 -19.33
C GLY A 99 -2.58 17.59 -20.01
N ASN A 100 -1.61 18.48 -19.76
CA ASN A 100 -0.27 18.40 -20.28
C ASN A 100 0.65 17.54 -19.40
N ASP A 101 1.85 17.24 -19.92
CA ASP A 101 2.90 16.60 -19.14
C ASP A 101 3.25 17.44 -17.91
N ILE A 102 3.50 16.77 -16.78
CA ILE A 102 3.78 17.42 -15.50
C ILE A 102 5.29 17.32 -15.20
N PRO A 103 6.06 18.41 -15.28
CA PRO A 103 7.44 18.41 -14.81
C PRO A 103 7.46 18.23 -13.28
N LEU A 104 7.97 17.09 -12.81
CA LEU A 104 8.07 16.78 -11.38
C LEU A 104 9.36 17.36 -10.79
N CYS A 105 10.52 17.14 -11.44
CA CYS A 105 11.81 17.71 -11.10
C CYS A 105 12.51 18.14 -12.40
N PRO A 106 12.38 19.41 -12.81
CA PRO A 106 12.97 19.91 -14.06
C PRO A 106 14.50 19.77 -14.11
N GLU A 107 15.17 19.96 -12.97
CA GLU A 107 16.63 19.90 -12.83
C GLU A 107 17.18 18.51 -13.16
N GLU A 108 16.39 17.47 -12.94
CA GLU A 108 16.74 16.06 -13.22
C GLU A 108 15.94 15.47 -14.38
N ASN A 109 15.19 16.31 -15.09
CA ASN A 109 14.35 15.91 -16.23
C ASN A 109 13.34 14.80 -15.86
N ILE A 110 12.82 14.83 -14.62
CA ILE A 110 11.76 13.91 -14.18
C ILE A 110 10.42 14.52 -14.57
N ILE A 111 9.70 13.83 -15.43
CA ILE A 111 8.44 14.32 -16.01
C ILE A 111 7.42 13.18 -15.97
N LEU A 112 6.25 13.43 -15.41
CA LEU A 112 5.07 12.55 -15.55
C LEU A 112 4.45 12.84 -16.91
N ARG A 113 4.69 11.91 -17.86
CA ARG A 113 4.25 12.09 -19.24
C ARG A 113 2.87 11.50 -19.45
N THR A 114 1.99 12.27 -20.00
CA THR A 114 0.62 11.83 -20.36
C THR A 114 0.59 10.75 -21.43
N LYS A 115 1.69 10.59 -22.18
CA LYS A 115 1.86 9.48 -23.15
C LYS A 115 2.08 8.15 -22.42
N ASP A 116 2.83 8.17 -21.31
CA ASP A 116 3.21 6.97 -20.56
C ASP A 116 2.12 6.63 -19.51
N PHE A 117 1.41 7.65 -19.01
CA PHE A 117 0.34 7.56 -18.02
C PHE A 117 -0.91 8.32 -18.51
N PRO A 118 -1.63 7.81 -19.54
CA PRO A 118 -2.74 8.52 -20.16
C PRO A 118 -3.95 8.73 -19.23
N GLU A 119 -4.08 7.91 -18.20
CA GLU A 119 -5.14 7.97 -17.19
C GLU A 119 -5.14 9.28 -16.41
N VAL A 120 -4.00 9.95 -16.25
CA VAL A 120 -3.94 11.26 -15.57
C VAL A 120 -4.82 12.31 -16.25
N LYS A 121 -5.13 12.15 -17.53
CA LYS A 121 -6.03 13.05 -18.27
C LYS A 121 -7.48 13.01 -17.79
N LYS A 122 -7.90 11.98 -17.06
CA LYS A 122 -9.23 11.92 -16.43
C LYS A 122 -9.43 13.06 -15.42
N TYR A 123 -8.34 13.63 -14.93
CA TYR A 123 -8.34 14.67 -13.89
C TYR A 123 -8.17 16.09 -14.45
N ILE A 124 -8.35 16.31 -15.77
CA ILE A 124 -8.30 17.66 -16.36
C ILE A 124 -9.35 18.55 -15.68
N GLY A 125 -8.93 19.74 -15.28
CA GLY A 125 -9.76 20.71 -14.55
C GLY A 125 -9.82 20.48 -13.04
N GLN A 126 -9.17 19.44 -12.52
CA GLN A 126 -9.06 19.15 -11.09
C GLN A 126 -7.70 19.58 -10.52
N ASP A 127 -7.64 19.71 -9.21
CA ASP A 127 -6.38 19.92 -8.50
C ASP A 127 -5.66 18.58 -8.29
N LEU A 128 -4.37 18.52 -8.56
CA LEU A 128 -3.56 17.32 -8.34
C LEU A 128 -2.51 17.58 -7.25
N ILE A 129 -2.27 16.58 -6.42
CA ILE A 129 -1.13 16.56 -5.50
C ILE A 129 -0.09 15.61 -6.06
N VAL A 130 1.13 16.11 -6.27
CA VAL A 130 2.25 15.36 -6.82
C VAL A 130 3.50 15.53 -5.96
N THR A 131 4.45 14.60 -6.09
CA THR A 131 5.79 14.74 -5.51
C THR A 131 6.79 15.25 -6.56
N ASN A 132 8.07 15.33 -6.17
CA ASN A 132 9.17 15.63 -7.10
C ASN A 132 9.60 14.41 -7.95
N GLY A 133 8.91 13.28 -7.83
CA GLY A 133 9.21 12.05 -8.57
C GLY A 133 10.43 11.26 -8.08
N LYS A 134 11.05 11.67 -6.96
CA LYS A 134 12.17 10.95 -6.33
C LYS A 134 11.73 10.10 -5.15
N THR A 135 10.53 10.29 -4.70
CA THR A 135 9.91 9.55 -3.60
C THR A 135 8.51 9.12 -4.00
N LEU A 136 7.95 8.15 -3.28
CA LEU A 136 6.51 7.97 -3.24
C LEU A 136 5.85 9.25 -2.70
N LEU A 137 4.62 9.53 -3.11
CA LEU A 137 3.78 10.54 -2.45
C LEU A 137 3.25 9.99 -1.12
N GLY A 138 2.97 8.68 -1.06
CA GLY A 138 2.35 8.02 0.08
C GLY A 138 0.84 8.25 0.13
N ALA A 139 0.20 8.51 -1.03
CA ALA A 139 -1.27 8.58 -1.11
C ALA A 139 -1.89 7.24 -0.75
N ASP A 140 -1.28 6.18 -1.18
CA ASP A 140 -1.47 4.81 -0.73
C ASP A 140 -0.65 4.62 0.56
N ASP A 141 -1.27 4.51 1.77
CA ASP A 141 -2.72 4.69 1.99
C ASP A 141 -3.03 5.87 2.95
N LYS A 142 -2.14 6.88 3.00
CA LYS A 142 -2.37 8.07 3.85
C LYS A 142 -3.57 8.92 3.38
N ALA A 143 -4.02 8.74 2.13
CA ALA A 143 -5.26 9.35 1.66
C ALA A 143 -6.46 8.72 2.37
N GLY A 144 -6.56 7.38 2.38
CA GLY A 144 -7.62 6.68 3.09
C GLY A 144 -7.65 7.01 4.59
N ILE A 145 -6.47 7.11 5.24
CA ILE A 145 -6.39 7.57 6.63
C ILE A 145 -6.98 8.98 6.78
N ALA A 146 -6.58 9.91 5.90
CA ALA A 146 -7.04 11.30 5.96
C ALA A 146 -8.56 11.41 5.72
N GLU A 147 -9.09 10.61 4.82
CA GLU A 147 -10.52 10.54 4.52
C GLU A 147 -11.31 9.99 5.70
N ILE A 148 -10.89 8.86 6.29
CA ILE A 148 -11.54 8.27 7.46
C ILE A 148 -11.59 9.29 8.61
N ILE A 149 -10.47 9.88 8.98
CA ILE A 149 -10.41 10.82 10.10
C ILE A 149 -11.23 12.08 9.82
N SER A 150 -11.21 12.58 8.58
CA SER A 150 -12.02 13.74 8.18
C SER A 150 -13.51 13.43 8.24
N ALA A 151 -13.92 12.23 7.82
CA ALA A 151 -15.32 11.80 7.89
C ALA A 151 -15.78 11.67 9.36
N MET A 152 -14.94 11.10 10.23
CA MET A 152 -15.26 10.99 11.67
C MET A 152 -15.38 12.39 12.31
N GLU A 153 -14.42 13.30 12.05
CA GLU A 153 -14.47 14.67 12.54
C GLU A 153 -15.74 15.39 12.05
N TYR A 154 -16.10 15.20 10.79
CA TYR A 154 -17.31 15.78 10.20
C TYR A 154 -18.58 15.27 10.89
N LEU A 155 -18.71 13.97 11.10
CA LEU A 155 -19.86 13.38 11.79
C LEU A 155 -19.98 13.85 13.25
N ILE A 156 -18.87 14.04 13.94
CA ILE A 156 -18.85 14.58 15.31
C ILE A 156 -19.34 16.03 15.34
N GLN A 157 -18.95 16.84 14.34
CA GLN A 157 -19.36 18.24 14.22
C GLN A 157 -20.80 18.41 13.73
N HIS A 158 -21.39 17.36 13.14
CA HIS A 158 -22.73 17.36 12.55
C HIS A 158 -23.66 16.31 13.20
N PRO A 159 -24.02 16.47 14.50
CA PRO A 159 -24.82 15.49 15.25
C PRO A 159 -26.23 15.29 14.70
N GLU A 160 -26.71 16.14 13.80
CA GLU A 160 -27.94 15.97 13.05
C GLU A 160 -27.87 14.79 12.08
N ILE A 161 -26.69 14.40 11.59
CA ILE A 161 -26.47 13.22 10.77
C ILE A 161 -26.50 11.99 11.69
N LYS A 162 -27.56 11.17 11.55
CA LYS A 162 -27.74 10.01 12.42
C LYS A 162 -26.97 8.80 11.89
N HIS A 163 -26.20 8.17 12.78
CA HIS A 163 -25.38 7.01 12.47
C HIS A 163 -25.38 6.00 13.62
N GLY A 164 -25.09 4.74 13.29
CA GLY A 164 -24.80 3.68 14.26
C GLY A 164 -23.40 3.83 14.85
N LYS A 165 -22.97 2.83 15.62
CA LYS A 165 -21.56 2.75 16.06
C LYS A 165 -20.66 2.54 14.84
N ILE A 166 -19.59 3.34 14.73
CA ILE A 166 -18.58 3.20 13.69
C ILE A 166 -17.24 2.86 14.36
N ARG A 167 -16.55 1.87 13.82
CA ARG A 167 -15.20 1.50 14.21
C ARG A 167 -14.22 1.99 13.16
N VAL A 168 -13.07 2.47 13.58
CA VAL A 168 -11.94 2.76 12.67
C VAL A 168 -10.73 1.98 13.13
N ALA A 169 -9.90 1.53 12.17
CA ALA A 169 -8.64 0.89 12.46
C ALA A 169 -7.58 1.33 11.45
N PHE A 170 -6.34 1.49 11.94
CA PHE A 170 -5.18 1.74 11.11
C PHE A 170 -4.16 0.64 11.37
N THR A 171 -3.72 -0.01 10.29
CA THR A 171 -2.93 -1.25 10.35
C THR A 171 -1.50 -1.03 9.85
N PRO A 172 -0.49 -1.65 10.46
CA PRO A 172 0.87 -1.61 9.94
C PRO A 172 1.08 -2.68 8.86
N ASP A 173 2.16 -2.53 8.07
CA ASP A 173 2.78 -3.57 7.24
C ASP A 173 1.84 -4.24 6.22
N GLU A 174 0.89 -3.47 5.65
CA GLU A 174 0.00 -3.97 4.60
C GLU A 174 0.79 -4.31 3.35
N GLU A 175 1.65 -3.40 2.90
CA GLU A 175 2.44 -3.45 1.66
C GLU A 175 3.42 -4.63 1.58
N ILE A 176 3.67 -5.27 2.72
CA ILE A 176 4.47 -6.51 2.82
C ILE A 176 3.62 -7.73 3.24
N GLY A 177 2.28 -7.60 3.14
CA GLY A 177 1.33 -8.67 3.41
C GLY A 177 1.22 -9.09 4.88
N GLN A 178 1.66 -8.26 5.83
CA GLN A 178 1.63 -8.57 7.26
C GLN A 178 0.45 -7.93 8.00
N GLY A 179 -0.26 -7.00 7.36
CA GLY A 179 -1.34 -6.22 7.94
C GLY A 179 -2.39 -7.02 8.75
N PRO A 180 -2.90 -8.16 8.28
CA PRO A 180 -3.92 -8.90 9.03
C PRO A 180 -3.37 -9.81 10.14
N HIS A 181 -2.06 -10.08 10.22
CA HIS A 181 -1.51 -11.17 11.03
C HIS A 181 -1.75 -11.05 12.53
N LYS A 182 -1.74 -9.82 13.07
CA LYS A 182 -1.99 -9.58 14.51
C LYS A 182 -3.22 -8.71 14.75
N PHE A 183 -4.05 -8.50 13.73
CA PHE A 183 -5.27 -7.71 13.85
C PHE A 183 -6.29 -8.43 14.72
N ASP A 184 -6.70 -7.79 15.81
CA ASP A 184 -7.70 -8.34 16.72
C ASP A 184 -9.12 -8.03 16.22
N VAL A 185 -9.66 -8.94 15.40
CA VAL A 185 -11.02 -8.85 14.83
C VAL A 185 -12.08 -8.74 15.92
N LYS A 186 -11.91 -9.44 17.06
CA LYS A 186 -12.89 -9.40 18.16
C LYS A 186 -12.89 -8.05 18.85
N LYS A 187 -11.72 -7.47 19.11
CA LYS A 187 -11.56 -6.13 19.67
C LYS A 187 -12.08 -5.07 18.71
N PHE A 188 -11.85 -5.24 17.42
CA PHE A 188 -12.38 -4.35 16.40
C PHE A 188 -13.90 -4.35 16.40
N GLY A 189 -14.55 -5.51 16.44
CA GLY A 189 -15.96 -5.68 16.77
C GLY A 189 -16.93 -5.03 15.78
N ALA A 190 -16.57 -4.87 14.52
CA ALA A 190 -17.48 -4.51 13.44
C ALA A 190 -18.11 -5.77 12.83
N GLU A 191 -19.34 -5.67 12.32
CA GLU A 191 -20.00 -6.77 11.62
C GLU A 191 -19.41 -6.95 10.21
N TRP A 192 -19.05 -5.84 9.56
CA TRP A 192 -18.22 -5.78 8.35
C TRP A 192 -17.44 -4.47 8.33
N ALA A 193 -16.43 -4.41 7.48
CA ALA A 193 -15.61 -3.22 7.31
C ALA A 193 -15.33 -2.96 5.84
N TYR A 194 -15.05 -1.69 5.56
CA TYR A 194 -14.53 -1.22 4.28
C TYR A 194 -13.07 -0.81 4.48
N THR A 195 -12.19 -1.29 3.61
CA THR A 195 -10.84 -0.78 3.49
C THR A 195 -10.85 0.38 2.51
N LEU A 196 -10.34 1.54 2.91
CA LEU A 196 -10.19 2.71 2.04
C LEU A 196 -8.75 2.70 1.56
N ASP A 197 -8.55 2.12 0.39
CA ASP A 197 -7.23 1.86 -0.14
C ASP A 197 -7.29 1.91 -1.68
N GLY A 198 -6.43 2.71 -2.30
CA GLY A 198 -6.31 2.83 -3.75
C GLY A 198 -7.59 3.11 -4.54
N GLY A 199 -7.50 3.11 -5.86
CA GLY A 199 -8.64 3.10 -6.77
C GLY A 199 -9.25 4.45 -7.13
N GLU A 200 -10.20 4.42 -8.07
CA GLU A 200 -10.91 5.60 -8.55
C GLU A 200 -12.12 5.92 -7.65
N ILE A 201 -12.52 7.20 -7.62
CA ILE A 201 -13.68 7.62 -6.83
C ILE A 201 -14.93 6.86 -7.27
N GLY A 202 -15.59 6.19 -6.32
CA GLY A 202 -16.83 5.43 -6.54
C GLY A 202 -16.59 3.97 -6.91
N GLU A 203 -15.37 3.51 -6.98
CA GLU A 203 -15.03 2.11 -7.10
C GLU A 203 -15.33 1.36 -5.80
N LEU A 204 -15.87 0.16 -5.90
CA LEU A 204 -16.13 -0.74 -4.80
C LEU A 204 -15.71 -2.15 -5.21
N GLU A 205 -14.63 -2.63 -4.64
CA GLU A 205 -14.19 -4.01 -4.78
C GLU A 205 -14.77 -4.87 -3.66
N TYR A 206 -15.39 -6.01 -4.02
CA TYR A 206 -16.00 -6.95 -3.08
C TYR A 206 -15.65 -8.40 -3.40
N GLU A 207 -14.65 -8.59 -4.24
CA GLU A 207 -14.10 -9.88 -4.62
C GLU A 207 -12.67 -10.00 -4.11
N ASN A 208 -12.18 -11.24 -4.01
CA ASN A 208 -10.81 -11.52 -3.65
C ASN A 208 -10.19 -12.51 -4.63
N PHE A 209 -8.90 -12.66 -4.59
CA PHE A 209 -8.13 -13.61 -5.38
C PHE A 209 -7.21 -14.44 -4.47
N ASN A 210 -6.77 -15.60 -4.99
CA ASN A 210 -5.78 -16.42 -4.32
C ASN A 210 -4.39 -16.11 -4.91
N ALA A 211 -3.41 -15.92 -4.03
CA ALA A 211 -2.03 -15.70 -4.40
C ALA A 211 -1.10 -16.63 -3.63
N ALA A 212 0.07 -16.92 -4.22
CA ALA A 212 1.13 -17.68 -3.58
C ALA A 212 2.49 -17.22 -4.08
N ILE A 213 3.48 -17.25 -3.19
CA ILE A 213 4.88 -17.02 -3.55
C ILE A 213 5.58 -18.37 -3.66
N ALA A 214 6.33 -18.56 -4.75
CA ALA A 214 7.18 -19.73 -4.96
C ALA A 214 8.64 -19.29 -5.15
N LYS A 215 9.52 -19.72 -4.25
CA LYS A 215 10.98 -19.57 -4.38
C LYS A 215 11.59 -20.89 -4.83
N ILE A 216 12.17 -20.92 -6.02
CA ILE A 216 12.69 -22.13 -6.65
C ILE A 216 14.20 -22.04 -6.72
N LEU A 217 14.87 -22.92 -6.00
CA LEU A 217 16.32 -22.98 -5.91
C LEU A 217 16.89 -24.03 -6.85
N PHE A 218 17.69 -23.61 -7.81
CA PHE A 218 18.47 -24.46 -8.72
C PHE A 218 19.91 -24.56 -8.23
N LYS A 219 20.38 -25.79 -8.02
CA LYS A 219 21.77 -26.06 -7.62
C LYS A 219 22.55 -26.54 -8.82
N GLY A 220 23.63 -25.87 -9.12
CA GLY A 220 24.57 -26.22 -10.18
C GLY A 220 25.88 -26.82 -9.65
N ARG A 221 26.83 -26.94 -10.55
CA ARG A 221 28.21 -27.34 -10.24
C ARG A 221 29.16 -26.54 -11.11
N ASN A 222 29.94 -25.68 -10.49
CA ASN A 222 30.93 -24.88 -11.18
C ASN A 222 32.20 -25.68 -11.45
N VAL A 223 32.78 -25.46 -12.60
CA VAL A 223 34.09 -26.03 -13.03
C VAL A 223 34.76 -24.99 -13.91
N HIS A 224 36.09 -24.87 -13.83
CA HIS A 224 36.84 -24.00 -14.74
C HIS A 224 36.47 -24.28 -16.21
N PRO A 225 36.15 -23.25 -17.02
CA PRO A 225 35.65 -23.42 -18.38
C PRO A 225 36.48 -24.35 -19.26
N GLY A 226 37.79 -24.36 -19.12
CA GLY A 226 38.68 -25.24 -19.87
C GLY A 226 38.49 -26.74 -19.57
N TYR A 227 37.82 -27.11 -18.48
CA TYR A 227 37.56 -28.48 -18.04
C TYR A 227 36.07 -28.80 -17.89
N ALA A 228 35.20 -27.88 -18.34
CA ALA A 228 33.77 -27.92 -18.03
C ALA A 228 32.97 -28.95 -18.82
N LYS A 229 33.52 -29.44 -19.96
CA LYS A 229 32.80 -30.39 -20.84
C LYS A 229 32.38 -31.66 -20.06
N HIS A 230 31.05 -31.94 -20.09
CA HIS A 230 30.40 -33.04 -19.36
C HIS A 230 30.53 -32.98 -17.81
N LYS A 231 30.99 -31.86 -17.23
CA LYS A 231 31.18 -31.71 -15.79
C LYS A 231 30.40 -30.54 -15.21
N MET A 232 30.39 -29.39 -15.89
CA MET A 232 29.68 -28.20 -15.42
C MET A 232 28.18 -28.37 -15.51
N ILE A 233 27.50 -27.95 -14.47
CA ILE A 233 26.03 -27.77 -14.43
C ILE A 233 25.80 -26.31 -14.11
N ASN A 234 25.34 -25.55 -15.08
CA ASN A 234 25.08 -24.12 -14.89
C ASN A 234 23.64 -23.91 -14.44
N SER A 235 23.45 -23.53 -13.17
CA SER A 235 22.13 -23.33 -12.57
C SER A 235 21.35 -22.19 -13.23
N LEU A 236 22.02 -21.13 -13.70
CA LEU A 236 21.37 -20.03 -14.43
C LEU A 236 20.68 -20.53 -15.72
N ARG A 237 21.36 -21.43 -16.45
CA ARG A 237 20.78 -22.00 -17.67
C ARG A 237 19.55 -22.88 -17.38
N ILE A 238 19.61 -23.64 -16.28
CA ILE A 238 18.48 -24.48 -15.87
C ILE A 238 17.31 -23.60 -15.43
N ALA A 239 17.57 -22.57 -14.65
CA ALA A 239 16.55 -21.60 -14.21
C ALA A 239 15.86 -20.92 -15.42
N ASN A 240 16.65 -20.49 -16.42
CA ASN A 240 16.08 -19.93 -17.65
C ASN A 240 15.22 -20.94 -18.42
N GLN A 241 15.67 -22.20 -18.51
CA GLN A 241 14.86 -23.25 -19.15
C GLN A 241 13.55 -23.50 -18.41
N TYR A 242 13.59 -23.52 -17.09
CA TYR A 242 12.38 -23.64 -16.26
C TYR A 242 11.42 -22.48 -16.50
N ALA A 243 11.91 -21.23 -16.50
CA ALA A 243 11.09 -20.04 -16.73
C ALA A 243 10.37 -20.10 -18.10
N ILE A 244 11.03 -20.61 -19.15
CA ILE A 244 10.45 -20.75 -20.49
C ILE A 244 9.40 -21.89 -20.54
N MET A 245 9.44 -22.84 -19.61
CA MET A 245 8.46 -23.96 -19.57
C MET A 245 7.09 -23.50 -19.04
N LEU A 246 7.03 -22.38 -18.32
CA LEU A 246 5.75 -21.80 -17.88
C LEU A 246 5.00 -21.22 -19.08
N PRO A 247 3.65 -21.16 -19.02
CA PRO A 247 2.86 -20.62 -20.11
C PRO A 247 3.24 -19.20 -20.46
N ARG A 248 3.62 -18.95 -21.70
CA ARG A 248 4.19 -17.68 -22.16
C ARG A 248 3.28 -16.46 -21.95
N TRP A 249 1.97 -16.70 -22.02
CA TRP A 249 0.98 -15.64 -22.02
C TRP A 249 0.24 -15.51 -20.66
N GLU A 250 0.58 -16.36 -19.70
CA GLU A 250 0.06 -16.27 -18.33
C GLU A 250 1.01 -15.43 -17.46
N THR A 251 1.15 -14.14 -17.81
CA THR A 251 1.97 -13.17 -17.11
C THR A 251 1.16 -11.88 -16.90
N PRO A 252 1.48 -11.04 -15.91
CA PRO A 252 0.68 -9.84 -15.62
C PRO A 252 0.45 -8.93 -16.82
N GLU A 253 1.44 -8.81 -17.70
CA GLU A 253 1.36 -7.98 -18.90
C GLU A 253 0.52 -8.56 -20.04
N HIS A 254 -0.01 -9.79 -19.89
CA HIS A 254 -0.79 -10.49 -20.92
C HIS A 254 -2.15 -10.97 -20.43
N THR A 255 -2.49 -10.73 -19.17
CA THR A 255 -3.72 -11.25 -18.55
C THR A 255 -4.62 -10.11 -18.10
N GLU A 256 -5.93 -10.38 -18.07
CA GLU A 256 -6.95 -9.42 -17.62
C GLU A 256 -8.09 -10.13 -16.87
N GLY A 257 -8.91 -9.36 -16.15
CA GLY A 257 -10.09 -9.87 -15.45
C GLY A 257 -9.75 -10.98 -14.44
N TYR A 258 -10.35 -12.17 -14.63
CA TYR A 258 -10.17 -13.32 -13.74
C TYR A 258 -9.07 -14.30 -14.20
N GLU A 259 -8.24 -13.91 -15.14
CA GLU A 259 -7.16 -14.77 -15.64
C GLU A 259 -6.04 -14.86 -14.61
N GLY A 260 -5.56 -16.08 -14.34
CA GLY A 260 -4.42 -16.30 -13.47
C GLY A 260 -3.09 -16.08 -14.20
N PHE A 261 -2.04 -15.76 -13.45
CA PHE A 261 -0.71 -15.51 -14.03
C PHE A 261 0.44 -15.99 -13.14
N TYR A 262 1.61 -16.14 -13.75
CA TYR A 262 2.89 -16.37 -13.09
C TYR A 262 3.76 -15.10 -13.23
N HIS A 263 3.93 -14.36 -12.13
CA HIS A 263 4.77 -13.17 -12.09
C HIS A 263 6.19 -13.54 -11.66
N LEU A 264 7.15 -13.52 -12.59
CA LEU A 264 8.57 -13.66 -12.25
C LEU A 264 9.05 -12.34 -11.63
N ILE A 265 9.21 -12.32 -10.31
CA ILE A 265 9.60 -11.14 -9.55
C ILE A 265 11.13 -10.95 -9.55
N SER A 266 11.89 -12.03 -9.33
CA SER A 266 13.34 -11.97 -9.33
C SER A 266 14.01 -13.22 -9.89
N CYS A 267 15.23 -13.03 -10.42
CA CYS A 267 16.14 -14.09 -10.85
C CYS A 267 17.55 -13.74 -10.38
N GLU A 268 18.00 -14.37 -9.32
CA GLU A 268 19.29 -14.10 -8.69
C GLU A 268 20.16 -15.34 -8.69
N GLY A 269 21.42 -15.23 -9.12
CA GLY A 269 22.26 -16.40 -9.07
C GLY A 269 23.61 -16.34 -9.77
N THR A 270 24.30 -17.48 -9.66
CA THR A 270 25.60 -17.76 -10.25
C THR A 270 25.55 -19.12 -10.96
N VAL A 271 26.68 -19.63 -11.45
CA VAL A 271 26.78 -20.99 -12.00
C VAL A 271 26.43 -22.05 -10.96
N GLU A 272 26.72 -21.79 -9.68
CA GLU A 272 26.57 -22.76 -8.59
C GLU A 272 25.14 -22.80 -8.03
N GLN A 273 24.48 -21.65 -8.00
CA GLN A 273 23.16 -21.55 -7.42
C GLN A 273 22.37 -20.40 -8.05
N THR A 274 21.11 -20.62 -8.36
CA THR A 274 20.18 -19.61 -8.87
C THR A 274 18.83 -19.76 -8.18
N THR A 275 18.25 -18.66 -7.74
CA THR A 275 16.89 -18.61 -7.18
C THR A 275 15.98 -17.82 -8.13
N LEU A 276 14.82 -18.39 -8.47
CA LEU A 276 13.71 -17.68 -9.07
C LEU A 276 12.64 -17.44 -8.02
N THR A 277 12.08 -16.24 -7.98
CA THR A 277 10.92 -15.90 -7.15
C THR A 277 9.75 -15.58 -8.06
N TYR A 278 8.67 -16.30 -7.87
CA TYR A 278 7.40 -16.08 -8.55
C TYR A 278 6.35 -15.66 -7.55
#